data_357ca928ff435c09af2ac3e9a94ba6bd
#
_entry.id   357ca928ff435c09af2ac3e9a94ba6bd
#
_cell.length_a   1.000
_cell.length_b   1.000
_cell.length_c   1.000
_cell.angle_alpha   90.00
_cell.angle_beta   90.00
_cell.angle_gamma   90.00
#
_symmetry.space_group_name_H-M   'P 1'
#
loop_
_entity.id
_entity.type
_entity.pdbx_description
1 polymer ?
#
loop_
_entity_poly.entity_id
_entity_poly.type
_entity_poly.pdbx_seq_one_letter_code
_entity_poly.pdbx_strand_id
1 'polypeptide(L)'
;MKCLRRVFDRDINMMDKKTELKSLMKEQGIVPLYYAADSGVSIELMRAMYEGGIRTTEYANRGEQAMKNFKEMRKACDAEMPGMRLGIGTIKNLEAAKEYIGEGAEFLVCPGILESIIELSDNHNLLCVPGCMTPSEIIRAESCGVNLVKLFPANTLGPSYIEAVQALFTDMSFLPTGGIELNEDNLRCWFKVGVTAVGGSKMITKAVIENKLYADLSKECHRALNLIKMVRESLENR
;
A
#
# COMPACT_ATOMS: atom_id res chain seq x y z
N MET A 1 38.13 -23.67 10.58
CA MET A 1 37.20 -23.02 11.51
C MET A 1 37.11 -21.47 11.38
N LYS A 2 37.50 -20.84 10.29
CA LYS A 2 37.39 -19.38 10.07
C LYS A 2 36.36 -18.95 9.01
N CYS A 3 35.69 -19.90 8.36
CA CYS A 3 34.73 -19.61 7.26
C CYS A 3 33.27 -19.55 7.73
N LEU A 4 32.92 -20.14 8.86
CA LEU A 4 31.55 -20.20 9.39
C LEU A 4 31.13 -18.95 10.21
N ARG A 5 32.09 -18.12 10.65
CA ARG A 5 31.80 -16.89 11.42
C ARG A 5 31.38 -15.69 10.55
N ARG A 6 31.64 -15.71 9.23
CA ARG A 6 31.28 -14.58 8.32
C ARG A 6 29.87 -14.62 7.79
N VAL A 7 29.15 -15.70 7.95
CA VAL A 7 27.75 -15.83 7.50
C VAL A 7 26.78 -15.34 8.58
N PHE A 8 27.11 -15.51 9.86
CA PHE A 8 26.25 -15.10 10.98
C PHE A 8 26.31 -13.60 11.36
N ASP A 9 27.36 -12.88 10.96
CA ASP A 9 27.49 -11.46 11.31
C ASP A 9 26.83 -10.49 10.29
N ARG A 10 26.21 -11.00 9.22
CA ARG A 10 25.46 -10.19 8.24
C ARG A 10 23.95 -10.04 8.54
N ASP A 11 23.43 -10.86 9.44
CA ASP A 11 21.98 -10.94 9.68
C ASP A 11 21.45 -10.14 10.87
N ILE A 12 22.30 -9.37 11.57
CA ILE A 12 21.89 -8.78 12.86
C ILE A 12 21.40 -7.32 12.76
N ASN A 13 21.45 -6.65 11.58
CA ASN A 13 21.08 -5.22 11.57
C ASN A 13 20.48 -4.69 10.25
N MET A 14 19.79 -5.51 9.47
CA MET A 14 18.96 -5.01 8.37
C MET A 14 17.55 -5.59 8.51
N MET A 15 16.63 -4.80 9.04
CA MET A 15 15.22 -5.09 8.92
C MET A 15 14.92 -5.32 7.43
N ASP A 16 14.32 -6.47 7.11
CA ASP A 16 13.97 -6.82 5.73
C ASP A 16 13.11 -5.69 5.11
N LYS A 17 13.42 -5.28 3.88
CA LYS A 17 12.72 -4.17 3.19
C LYS A 17 11.21 -4.34 3.18
N LYS A 18 10.71 -5.57 3.12
CA LYS A 18 9.28 -5.88 3.19
C LYS A 18 8.70 -5.54 4.56
N THR A 19 9.42 -5.89 5.62
CA THR A 19 9.02 -5.61 7.01
C THR A 19 9.07 -4.11 7.31
N GLU A 20 10.10 -3.41 6.83
CA GLU A 20 10.20 -1.96 6.95
C GLU A 20 9.02 -1.26 6.27
N LEU A 21 8.71 -1.65 5.03
CA LEU A 21 7.62 -1.06 4.27
C LEU A 21 6.24 -1.37 4.88
N LYS A 22 6.03 -2.61 5.35
CA LYS A 22 4.80 -2.99 6.06
C LYS A 22 4.64 -2.17 7.35
N SER A 23 5.73 -1.95 8.08
CA SER A 23 5.73 -1.10 9.29
C SER A 23 5.41 0.36 8.97
N LEU A 24 5.98 0.90 7.90
CA LEU A 24 5.69 2.24 7.43
C LEU A 24 4.21 2.39 7.00
N MET A 25 3.66 1.42 6.27
CA MET A 25 2.22 1.39 5.94
C MET A 25 1.35 1.34 7.19
N LYS A 26 1.76 0.55 8.20
CA LYS A 26 1.06 0.45 9.49
C LYS A 26 1.13 1.78 10.25
N GLU A 27 2.26 2.42 10.33
CA GLU A 27 2.44 3.71 10.97
C GLU A 27 1.59 4.79 10.30
N GLN A 28 1.69 4.90 8.99
CA GLN A 28 0.91 5.85 8.19
C GLN A 28 -0.61 5.60 8.28
N GLY A 29 -1.05 4.33 8.33
CA GLY A 29 -2.43 3.91 8.50
C GLY A 29 -3.31 4.04 7.26
N ILE A 30 -2.81 4.61 6.18
CA ILE A 30 -3.49 4.72 4.89
C ILE A 30 -2.49 4.55 3.75
N VAL A 31 -2.87 3.83 2.70
CA VAL A 31 -2.12 3.78 1.44
C VAL A 31 -2.98 4.44 0.37
N PRO A 32 -2.74 5.72 0.05
CA PRO A 32 -3.44 6.39 -1.04
C PRO A 32 -3.18 5.69 -2.35
N LEU A 33 -4.22 5.56 -3.17
CA LEU A 33 -4.11 5.00 -4.51
C LEU A 33 -4.75 5.93 -5.54
N TYR A 34 -4.11 6.09 -6.69
CA TYR A 34 -4.61 6.96 -7.74
C TYR A 34 -4.08 6.61 -9.12
N TYR A 35 -4.70 7.22 -10.11
CA TYR A 35 -4.24 7.29 -11.49
C TYR A 35 -4.57 8.67 -12.06
N ALA A 36 -3.63 9.26 -12.75
CA ALA A 36 -3.86 10.40 -13.63
C ALA A 36 -3.16 10.11 -14.97
N ALA A 37 -3.79 10.49 -16.09
CA ALA A 37 -3.27 10.18 -17.43
C ALA A 37 -2.05 11.04 -17.79
N ASP A 38 -1.92 12.23 -17.23
CA ASP A 38 -0.80 13.14 -17.41
C ASP A 38 0.28 12.90 -16.36
N SER A 39 1.55 12.79 -16.79
CA SER A 39 2.68 12.54 -15.90
C SER A 39 2.96 13.69 -14.95
N GLY A 40 2.85 14.94 -15.44
CA GLY A 40 3.02 16.12 -14.61
C GLY A 40 1.99 16.20 -13.51
N VAL A 41 0.71 15.94 -13.82
CA VAL A 41 -0.35 15.85 -12.81
C VAL A 41 -0.09 14.71 -11.83
N SER A 42 0.38 13.56 -12.30
CA SER A 42 0.71 12.42 -11.43
C SER A 42 1.82 12.75 -10.43
N ILE A 43 2.85 13.46 -10.88
CA ILE A 43 3.97 13.92 -10.04
C ILE A 43 3.48 14.97 -9.03
N GLU A 44 2.72 15.97 -9.45
CA GLU A 44 2.21 17.00 -8.55
C GLU A 44 1.28 16.44 -7.47
N LEU A 45 0.43 15.46 -7.81
CA LEU A 45 -0.39 14.75 -6.82
C LEU A 45 0.49 14.02 -5.80
N MET A 46 1.55 13.33 -6.25
CA MET A 46 2.47 12.65 -5.37
C MET A 46 3.24 13.63 -4.47
N ARG A 47 3.68 14.76 -5.02
CA ARG A 47 4.36 15.83 -4.27
C ARG A 47 3.43 16.42 -3.20
N ALA A 48 2.18 16.72 -3.54
CA ALA A 48 1.20 17.22 -2.59
C ALA A 48 0.92 16.22 -1.45
N MET A 49 0.84 14.94 -1.77
CA MET A 49 0.70 13.88 -0.75
C MET A 49 1.95 13.81 0.14
N TYR A 50 3.14 13.90 -0.44
CA TYR A 50 4.39 13.91 0.31
C TYR A 50 4.48 15.11 1.27
N GLU A 51 4.13 16.32 0.82
CA GLU A 51 4.03 17.54 1.64
C GLU A 51 2.97 17.40 2.74
N GLY A 52 1.87 16.69 2.47
CA GLY A 52 0.83 16.36 3.44
C GLY A 52 1.20 15.26 4.44
N GLY A 53 2.44 14.73 4.38
CA GLY A 53 2.95 13.73 5.32
C GLY A 53 2.85 12.27 4.87
N ILE A 54 2.31 12.00 3.69
CA ILE A 54 2.25 10.63 3.12
C ILE A 54 3.66 10.17 2.75
N ARG A 55 3.97 8.90 3.03
CA ARG A 55 5.26 8.26 2.72
C ARG A 55 5.12 6.96 1.94
N THR A 56 3.89 6.43 1.79
CA THR A 56 3.60 5.28 0.93
C THR A 56 2.40 5.58 0.06
N THR A 57 2.50 5.34 -1.24
CA THR A 57 1.39 5.54 -2.19
C THR A 57 1.40 4.49 -3.30
N GLU A 58 0.22 4.09 -3.75
CA GLU A 58 -0.01 3.16 -4.85
C GLU A 58 -0.39 3.96 -6.11
N TYR A 59 0.44 3.92 -7.16
CA TYR A 59 0.00 4.36 -8.49
C TYR A 59 -0.69 3.19 -9.19
N ALA A 60 -1.82 3.43 -9.84
CA ALA A 60 -2.57 2.35 -10.46
C ALA A 60 -2.16 2.14 -11.92
N ASN A 61 -1.83 0.90 -12.30
CA ASN A 61 -1.58 0.51 -13.69
C ASN A 61 -2.89 0.51 -14.49
N ARG A 62 -3.33 1.70 -14.91
CA ARG A 62 -4.54 1.93 -15.71
C ARG A 62 -4.21 2.80 -16.90
N GLY A 63 -4.72 2.40 -18.08
CA GLY A 63 -4.51 3.14 -19.33
C GLY A 63 -3.08 3.05 -19.89
N GLU A 64 -2.92 3.47 -21.12
CA GLU A 64 -1.70 3.30 -21.92
C GLU A 64 -0.51 4.12 -21.40
N GLN A 65 -0.76 5.23 -20.70
CA GLN A 65 0.30 6.12 -20.18
C GLN A 65 0.87 5.68 -18.83
N ALA A 66 0.30 4.63 -18.20
CA ALA A 66 0.64 4.28 -16.83
C ALA A 66 2.12 3.98 -16.63
N MET A 67 2.75 3.19 -17.51
CA MET A 67 4.17 2.87 -17.43
C MET A 67 5.05 4.09 -17.63
N LYS A 68 4.74 4.92 -18.64
CA LYS A 68 5.50 6.16 -18.88
C LYS A 68 5.43 7.09 -17.68
N ASN A 69 4.23 7.29 -17.15
CA ASN A 69 4.02 8.15 -16.00
C ASN A 69 4.77 7.63 -14.77
N PHE A 70 4.72 6.32 -14.53
CA PHE A 70 5.44 5.70 -13.39
C PHE A 70 6.94 5.96 -13.45
N LYS A 71 7.57 5.82 -14.62
CA LYS A 71 9.00 6.12 -14.82
C LYS A 71 9.35 7.58 -14.46
N GLU A 72 8.52 8.51 -14.88
CA GLU A 72 8.73 9.93 -14.58
C GLU A 72 8.48 10.25 -13.11
N MET A 73 7.43 9.65 -12.53
CA MET A 73 7.16 9.73 -11.09
C MET A 73 8.31 9.16 -10.24
N ARG A 74 8.89 8.01 -10.64
CA ARG A 74 10.03 7.42 -9.91
C ARG A 74 11.22 8.37 -9.89
N LYS A 75 11.57 8.96 -11.05
CA LYS A 75 12.66 9.96 -11.14
C LYS A 75 12.42 11.17 -10.23
N ALA A 76 11.20 11.72 -10.25
CA ALA A 76 10.83 12.84 -9.39
C ALA A 76 10.87 12.45 -7.90
N CYS A 77 10.37 11.25 -7.57
CA CYS A 77 10.39 10.73 -6.22
C CYS A 77 11.81 10.60 -5.68
N ASP A 78 12.73 10.04 -6.47
CA ASP A 78 14.15 9.87 -6.08
C ASP A 78 14.87 11.21 -5.89
N ALA A 79 14.53 12.21 -6.70
CA ALA A 79 15.19 13.50 -6.67
C ALA A 79 14.67 14.43 -5.55
N GLU A 80 13.37 14.37 -5.23
CA GLU A 80 12.70 15.43 -4.47
C GLU A 80 11.95 14.95 -3.23
N MET A 81 11.68 13.64 -3.10
CA MET A 81 10.80 13.11 -2.04
C MET A 81 11.48 12.00 -1.22
N PRO A 82 12.54 12.34 -0.46
CA PRO A 82 13.28 11.34 0.32
C PRO A 82 12.36 10.62 1.31
N GLY A 83 12.46 9.28 1.34
CA GLY A 83 11.62 8.43 2.19
C GLY A 83 10.21 8.14 1.66
N MET A 84 9.83 8.71 0.50
CA MET A 84 8.60 8.30 -0.19
C MET A 84 8.78 6.93 -0.81
N ARG A 85 7.82 6.04 -0.60
CA ARG A 85 7.76 4.68 -1.18
C ARG A 85 6.67 4.63 -2.25
N LEU A 86 7.10 4.52 -3.50
CA LEU A 86 6.19 4.47 -4.65
C LEU A 86 5.96 3.02 -5.07
N GLY A 87 4.74 2.53 -4.90
CA GLY A 87 4.30 1.23 -5.37
C GLY A 87 3.40 1.31 -6.59
N ILE A 88 3.17 0.16 -7.18
CA ILE A 88 2.28 0.02 -8.33
C ILE A 88 1.15 -0.95 -8.02
N GLY A 89 -0.07 -0.54 -8.33
CA GLY A 89 -1.28 -1.35 -8.18
C GLY A 89 -1.92 -1.76 -9.50
N THR A 90 -2.97 -2.57 -9.39
CA THR A 90 -3.69 -3.11 -10.55
C THR A 90 -2.78 -4.02 -11.42
N ILE A 91 -1.82 -4.68 -10.82
CA ILE A 91 -0.94 -5.64 -11.49
C ILE A 91 -1.70 -6.97 -11.63
N LYS A 92 -1.90 -7.42 -12.88
CA LYS A 92 -2.72 -8.58 -13.24
C LYS A 92 -2.00 -9.64 -14.07
N ASN A 93 -0.73 -9.44 -14.40
CA ASN A 93 0.09 -10.40 -15.14
C ASN A 93 1.57 -10.23 -14.79
N LEU A 94 2.35 -11.27 -15.10
CA LEU A 94 3.77 -11.36 -14.75
C LEU A 94 4.64 -10.38 -15.53
N GLU A 95 4.29 -10.09 -16.79
CA GLU A 95 5.05 -9.17 -17.65
C GLU A 95 5.02 -7.76 -17.07
N ALA A 96 3.82 -7.26 -16.76
CA ALA A 96 3.68 -5.95 -16.12
C ALA A 96 4.43 -5.89 -14.77
N ALA A 97 4.37 -6.96 -13.96
CA ALA A 97 5.12 -6.99 -12.71
C ALA A 97 6.62 -6.83 -12.94
N LYS A 98 7.20 -7.57 -13.91
CA LYS A 98 8.62 -7.47 -14.26
C LYS A 98 9.03 -6.08 -14.73
N GLU A 99 8.20 -5.48 -15.61
CA GLU A 99 8.45 -4.15 -16.13
C GLU A 99 8.47 -3.09 -15.02
N TYR A 100 7.47 -3.07 -14.14
CA TYR A 100 7.40 -2.10 -13.06
C TYR A 100 8.48 -2.32 -11.98
N ILE A 101 8.85 -3.56 -11.69
CA ILE A 101 10.01 -3.85 -10.81
C ILE A 101 11.29 -3.30 -11.43
N GLY A 102 11.50 -3.52 -12.74
CA GLY A 102 12.64 -2.97 -13.49
C GLY A 102 12.69 -1.44 -13.48
N GLU A 103 11.55 -0.76 -13.38
CA GLU A 103 11.44 0.70 -13.29
C GLU A 103 11.42 1.21 -11.84
N GLY A 104 11.73 0.38 -10.86
CA GLY A 104 11.93 0.78 -9.47
C GLY A 104 10.66 0.84 -8.62
N ALA A 105 9.65 0.05 -8.94
CA ALA A 105 8.52 -0.14 -8.02
C ALA A 105 9.01 -0.72 -6.69
N GLU A 106 8.63 -0.11 -5.58
CA GLU A 106 9.07 -0.53 -4.24
C GLU A 106 8.12 -1.53 -3.59
N PHE A 107 6.91 -1.66 -4.11
CA PHE A 107 5.93 -2.70 -3.75
C PHE A 107 4.91 -2.90 -4.87
N LEU A 108 4.28 -4.07 -4.88
CA LEU A 108 3.24 -4.43 -5.82
C LEU A 108 1.91 -4.65 -5.10
N VAL A 109 0.81 -4.19 -5.72
CA VAL A 109 -0.55 -4.47 -5.26
C VAL A 109 -1.35 -5.10 -6.38
N CYS A 110 -1.86 -6.30 -6.13
CA CYS A 110 -2.64 -7.05 -7.10
C CYS A 110 -4.13 -7.02 -6.74
N PRO A 111 -5.05 -7.02 -7.70
CA PRO A 111 -6.49 -7.10 -7.40
C PRO A 111 -6.94 -8.52 -7.01
N GLY A 112 -6.10 -9.53 -7.20
CA GLY A 112 -6.30 -10.94 -6.87
C GLY A 112 -4.97 -11.62 -6.61
N ILE A 113 -5.00 -12.95 -6.39
CA ILE A 113 -3.81 -13.75 -6.15
C ILE A 113 -3.22 -14.23 -7.47
N LEU A 114 -1.94 -13.96 -7.65
CA LEU A 114 -1.11 -14.44 -8.74
C LEU A 114 0.21 -14.94 -8.14
N GLU A 115 0.31 -16.26 -7.94
CA GLU A 115 1.47 -16.89 -7.28
C GLU A 115 2.78 -16.56 -7.97
N SER A 116 2.79 -16.52 -9.31
CA SER A 116 3.97 -16.14 -10.08
C SER A 116 4.46 -14.71 -9.82
N ILE A 117 3.54 -13.78 -9.45
CA ILE A 117 3.93 -12.42 -9.08
C ILE A 117 4.45 -12.39 -7.64
N ILE A 118 3.87 -13.17 -6.74
CA ILE A 118 4.36 -13.31 -5.37
C ILE A 118 5.79 -13.86 -5.38
N GLU A 119 6.02 -14.95 -6.10
CA GLU A 119 7.35 -15.55 -6.27
C GLU A 119 8.36 -14.58 -6.90
N LEU A 120 7.96 -13.86 -7.96
CA LEU A 120 8.80 -12.82 -8.56
C LEU A 120 9.17 -11.74 -7.55
N SER A 121 8.19 -11.27 -6.77
CA SER A 121 8.42 -10.23 -5.75
C SER A 121 9.35 -10.70 -4.65
N ASP A 122 9.22 -11.96 -4.22
CA ASP A 122 10.09 -12.58 -3.23
C ASP A 122 11.54 -12.64 -3.72
N ASN A 123 11.75 -13.04 -4.97
CA ASN A 123 13.07 -13.09 -5.60
C ASN A 123 13.75 -11.70 -5.68
N HIS A 124 12.98 -10.64 -5.66
CA HIS A 124 13.47 -9.25 -5.66
C HIS A 124 13.44 -8.58 -4.29
N ASN A 125 13.10 -9.31 -3.23
CA ASN A 125 12.89 -8.78 -1.88
C ASN A 125 11.94 -7.59 -1.85
N LEU A 126 10.80 -7.70 -2.57
CA LEU A 126 9.74 -6.70 -2.67
C LEU A 126 8.48 -7.17 -1.97
N LEU A 127 7.78 -6.25 -1.31
CA LEU A 127 6.47 -6.50 -0.74
C LEU A 127 5.44 -6.66 -1.87
N CYS A 128 4.80 -7.82 -1.94
CA CYS A 128 3.61 -8.05 -2.76
C CYS A 128 2.38 -8.11 -1.86
N VAL A 129 1.35 -7.35 -2.20
CA VAL A 129 0.07 -7.30 -1.48
C VAL A 129 -1.02 -7.84 -2.42
N PRO A 130 -1.27 -9.16 -2.44
CA PRO A 130 -2.30 -9.76 -3.27
C PRO A 130 -3.70 -9.43 -2.74
N GLY A 131 -4.67 -9.34 -3.68
CA GLY A 131 -6.07 -9.13 -3.37
C GLY A 131 -6.76 -10.44 -2.96
N CYS A 132 -7.53 -10.41 -1.89
CA CYS A 132 -8.33 -11.52 -1.41
C CYS A 132 -9.75 -11.04 -1.07
N MET A 133 -10.73 -11.91 -1.29
CA MET A 133 -12.13 -11.70 -0.92
C MET A 133 -12.68 -12.86 -0.09
N THR A 134 -12.07 -14.05 -0.17
CA THR A 134 -12.54 -15.28 0.45
C THR A 134 -11.48 -15.93 1.34
N PRO A 135 -11.88 -16.75 2.34
CA PRO A 135 -10.92 -17.53 3.14
C PRO A 135 -9.99 -18.41 2.30
N SER A 136 -10.50 -19.01 1.21
CA SER A 136 -9.69 -19.85 0.33
C SER A 136 -8.54 -19.06 -0.35
N GLU A 137 -8.81 -17.81 -0.71
CA GLU A 137 -7.77 -16.93 -1.25
C GLU A 137 -6.77 -16.52 -0.16
N ILE A 138 -7.22 -16.26 1.08
CA ILE A 138 -6.32 -15.94 2.18
C ILE A 138 -5.40 -17.14 2.49
N ILE A 139 -5.93 -18.38 2.55
CA ILE A 139 -5.13 -19.61 2.71
C ILE A 139 -4.08 -19.72 1.60
N ARG A 140 -4.46 -19.43 0.37
CA ARG A 140 -3.56 -19.49 -0.78
C ARG A 140 -2.45 -18.44 -0.70
N ALA A 141 -2.76 -17.21 -0.27
CA ALA A 141 -1.77 -16.19 -0.02
C ALA A 141 -0.81 -16.59 1.12
N GLU A 142 -1.33 -17.10 2.23
CA GLU A 142 -0.55 -17.60 3.37
C GLU A 142 0.39 -18.74 2.96
N SER A 143 -0.07 -19.70 2.15
CA SER A 143 0.76 -20.80 1.63
C SER A 143 1.92 -20.33 0.73
N CYS A 144 1.82 -19.12 0.16
CA CYS A 144 2.90 -18.47 -0.58
C CYS A 144 3.78 -17.56 0.33
N GLY A 145 3.67 -17.64 1.66
CA GLY A 145 4.46 -16.83 2.58
C GLY A 145 4.01 -15.38 2.72
N VAL A 146 2.84 -15.02 2.18
CA VAL A 146 2.28 -13.66 2.30
C VAL A 146 1.69 -13.47 3.68
N ASN A 147 2.00 -12.34 4.31
CA ASN A 147 1.48 -11.95 5.62
C ASN A 147 0.78 -10.56 5.61
N LEU A 148 0.51 -10.01 4.44
CA LEU A 148 -0.30 -8.81 4.24
C LEU A 148 -1.10 -8.95 2.96
N VAL A 149 -2.43 -8.97 3.06
CA VAL A 149 -3.33 -9.05 1.91
C VAL A 149 -4.20 -7.80 1.79
N LYS A 150 -4.47 -7.43 0.55
CA LYS A 150 -5.50 -6.43 0.22
C LYS A 150 -6.86 -7.10 0.31
N LEU A 151 -7.72 -6.63 1.21
CA LEU A 151 -9.12 -7.06 1.20
C LEU A 151 -9.90 -6.22 0.17
N PHE A 152 -10.40 -6.87 -0.90
CA PHE A 152 -11.02 -6.17 -2.02
C PHE A 152 -12.17 -6.97 -2.66
N PRO A 153 -13.32 -6.32 -2.94
CA PRO A 153 -13.68 -4.94 -2.59
C PRO A 153 -14.17 -4.81 -1.14
N ALA A 154 -13.56 -3.90 -0.37
CA ALA A 154 -13.79 -3.82 1.07
C ALA A 154 -15.21 -3.33 1.44
N ASN A 155 -15.81 -2.45 0.62
CA ASN A 155 -17.18 -1.98 0.83
C ASN A 155 -18.25 -3.08 0.74
N THR A 156 -17.95 -4.15 0.01
CA THR A 156 -18.86 -5.31 -0.10
C THR A 156 -18.75 -6.22 1.11
N LEU A 157 -17.56 -6.37 1.67
CA LEU A 157 -17.28 -7.30 2.77
C LEU A 157 -17.54 -6.64 4.14
N GLY A 158 -17.15 -5.40 4.30
CA GLY A 158 -17.24 -4.68 5.57
C GLY A 158 -16.22 -5.14 6.64
N PRO A 159 -16.10 -4.39 7.75
CA PRO A 159 -15.21 -4.74 8.86
C PRO A 159 -15.55 -6.07 9.53
N SER A 160 -16.83 -6.44 9.59
CA SER A 160 -17.32 -7.70 10.18
C SER A 160 -16.75 -8.95 9.50
N TYR A 161 -16.38 -8.86 8.23
CA TYR A 161 -15.69 -9.95 7.55
C TYR A 161 -14.31 -10.23 8.18
N ILE A 162 -13.52 -9.18 8.45
CA ILE A 162 -12.21 -9.34 9.10
C ILE A 162 -12.39 -9.92 10.50
N GLU A 163 -13.35 -9.41 11.28
CA GLU A 163 -13.67 -9.91 12.61
C GLU A 163 -13.98 -11.42 12.59
N ALA A 164 -14.70 -11.89 11.56
CA ALA A 164 -15.06 -13.30 11.40
C ALA A 164 -13.86 -14.20 11.01
N VAL A 165 -12.91 -13.70 10.22
CA VAL A 165 -11.81 -14.53 9.70
C VAL A 165 -10.51 -14.39 10.48
N GLN A 166 -10.32 -13.31 11.23
CA GLN A 166 -9.06 -13.00 11.92
C GLN A 166 -8.61 -14.11 12.89
N ALA A 167 -9.54 -14.76 13.57
CA ALA A 167 -9.21 -15.88 14.47
C ALA A 167 -8.61 -17.10 13.74
N LEU A 168 -8.88 -17.23 12.44
CA LEU A 168 -8.34 -18.29 11.58
C LEU A 168 -6.98 -17.91 10.97
N PHE A 169 -6.68 -16.63 10.89
CA PHE A 169 -5.51 -16.08 10.19
C PHE A 169 -4.75 -15.11 11.11
N THR A 170 -4.24 -15.60 12.22
CA THR A 170 -3.63 -14.80 13.31
C THR A 170 -2.41 -14.01 12.88
N ASP A 171 -1.64 -14.53 11.91
CA ASP A 171 -0.42 -13.90 11.38
C ASP A 171 -0.68 -13.03 10.13
N MET A 172 -1.92 -13.05 9.64
CA MET A 172 -2.30 -12.29 8.46
C MET A 172 -2.69 -10.86 8.83
N SER A 173 -2.13 -9.91 8.10
CA SER A 173 -2.48 -8.50 8.17
C SER A 173 -3.39 -8.14 7.00
N PHE A 174 -4.28 -7.16 7.22
CA PHE A 174 -5.27 -6.76 6.22
C PHE A 174 -5.13 -5.30 5.82
N LEU A 175 -5.25 -5.04 4.51
CA LEU A 175 -5.31 -3.73 3.87
C LEU A 175 -6.66 -3.62 3.13
N PRO A 176 -7.77 -3.30 3.82
CA PRO A 176 -9.05 -3.12 3.16
C PRO A 176 -8.99 -1.97 2.16
N THR A 177 -9.47 -2.22 0.94
CA THR A 177 -9.43 -1.26 -0.16
C THR A 177 -10.76 -1.25 -0.90
N GLY A 178 -11.25 -0.05 -1.23
CA GLY A 178 -12.53 0.17 -1.90
C GLY A 178 -13.64 0.58 -0.93
N GLY A 179 -14.21 1.77 -1.15
CA GLY A 179 -15.29 2.31 -0.36
C GLY A 179 -14.92 2.79 1.05
N ILE A 180 -13.62 3.01 1.30
CA ILE A 180 -13.15 3.58 2.57
C ILE A 180 -13.47 5.07 2.61
N GLU A 181 -14.15 5.52 3.66
CA GLU A 181 -14.45 6.91 3.91
C GLU A 181 -13.51 7.48 4.97
N LEU A 182 -13.01 8.72 4.74
CA LEU A 182 -12.08 9.40 5.64
C LEU A 182 -12.84 10.24 6.70
N ASN A 183 -13.73 9.57 7.43
CA ASN A 183 -14.41 10.09 8.60
C ASN A 183 -14.17 9.18 9.82
N GLU A 184 -14.42 9.70 11.01
CA GLU A 184 -14.11 9.02 12.26
C GLU A 184 -14.83 7.67 12.39
N ASP A 185 -16.12 7.63 12.09
CA ASP A 185 -16.93 6.43 12.27
C ASP A 185 -16.46 5.27 11.37
N ASN A 186 -16.22 5.55 10.08
CA ASN A 186 -15.75 4.55 9.15
C ASN A 186 -14.35 4.04 9.51
N LEU A 187 -13.41 4.95 9.79
CA LEU A 187 -12.04 4.59 10.18
C LEU A 187 -12.03 3.81 11.51
N ARG A 188 -12.85 4.19 12.48
CA ARG A 188 -12.99 3.49 13.75
C ARG A 188 -13.47 2.05 13.55
N CYS A 189 -14.46 1.83 12.68
CA CYS A 189 -14.93 0.48 12.36
C CYS A 189 -13.82 -0.40 11.79
N TRP A 190 -12.98 0.12 10.90
CA TRP A 190 -11.87 -0.63 10.31
C TRP A 190 -10.73 -0.87 11.30
N PHE A 191 -10.27 0.18 12.01
CA PHE A 191 -9.15 0.02 12.94
C PHE A 191 -9.50 -0.80 14.18
N LYS A 192 -10.77 -0.79 14.62
CA LYS A 192 -11.25 -1.64 15.73
C LYS A 192 -11.06 -3.14 15.46
N VAL A 193 -11.17 -3.59 14.20
CA VAL A 193 -10.92 -4.97 13.81
C VAL A 193 -9.47 -5.26 13.44
N GLY A 194 -8.54 -4.37 13.79
CA GLY A 194 -7.09 -4.62 13.73
C GLY A 194 -6.45 -4.54 12.35
N VAL A 195 -7.02 -3.77 11.40
CA VAL A 195 -6.38 -3.60 10.08
C VAL A 195 -5.05 -2.87 10.18
N THR A 196 -4.12 -3.23 9.32
CA THR A 196 -2.78 -2.61 9.24
C THR A 196 -2.86 -1.16 8.76
N ALA A 197 -3.56 -0.96 7.67
CA ALA A 197 -3.82 0.34 7.06
C ALA A 197 -5.08 0.20 6.19
N VAL A 198 -5.61 1.31 5.70
CA VAL A 198 -6.70 1.33 4.72
C VAL A 198 -6.18 1.79 3.37
N GLY A 199 -6.66 1.20 2.27
CA GLY A 199 -6.36 1.62 0.91
C GLY A 199 -7.48 2.51 0.37
N GLY A 200 -7.17 3.69 -0.13
CA GLY A 200 -8.23 4.58 -0.58
C GLY A 200 -7.79 5.72 -1.50
N SER A 201 -8.75 6.17 -2.31
CA SER A 201 -8.56 7.29 -3.25
C SER A 201 -9.47 8.50 -2.94
N LYS A 202 -10.18 8.48 -1.82
CA LYS A 202 -11.20 9.51 -1.50
C LYS A 202 -10.63 10.93 -1.39
N MET A 203 -9.37 11.09 -1.01
CA MET A 203 -8.72 12.39 -0.99
C MET A 203 -8.31 12.88 -2.38
N ILE A 204 -8.16 11.96 -3.35
CA ILE A 204 -7.73 12.28 -4.72
C ILE A 204 -8.96 12.21 -5.63
N THR A 205 -9.82 13.21 -5.49
CA THR A 205 -11.08 13.29 -6.25
C THR A 205 -10.83 13.74 -7.69
N LYS A 206 -11.83 13.52 -8.55
CA LYS A 206 -11.82 14.05 -9.92
C LYS A 206 -11.60 15.57 -9.94
N ALA A 207 -12.23 16.29 -9.01
CA ALA A 207 -12.07 17.73 -8.88
C ALA A 207 -10.63 18.15 -8.52
N VAL A 208 -9.96 17.40 -7.62
CA VAL A 208 -8.55 17.63 -7.28
C VAL A 208 -7.66 17.49 -8.50
N ILE A 209 -7.88 16.46 -9.32
CA ILE A 209 -7.09 16.18 -10.51
C ILE A 209 -7.33 17.26 -11.59
N GLU A 210 -8.60 17.52 -11.94
CA GLU A 210 -8.99 18.41 -13.02
C GLU A 210 -8.67 19.88 -12.74
N ASN A 211 -8.87 20.32 -11.49
CA ASN A 211 -8.65 21.70 -11.07
C ASN A 211 -7.27 21.91 -10.42
N LYS A 212 -6.41 20.88 -10.40
CA LYS A 212 -5.05 20.94 -9.85
C LYS A 212 -5.00 21.48 -8.40
N LEU A 213 -5.93 21.01 -7.55
CA LEU A 213 -6.08 21.47 -6.17
C LEU A 213 -5.04 20.81 -5.25
N TYR A 214 -3.76 20.95 -5.58
CA TYR A 214 -2.65 20.26 -4.89
C TYR A 214 -2.47 20.71 -3.44
N ALA A 215 -2.58 22.02 -3.17
CA ALA A 215 -2.50 22.54 -1.82
C ALA A 215 -3.64 22.03 -0.91
N ASP A 216 -4.83 21.85 -1.47
CA ASP A 216 -5.96 21.29 -0.72
C ASP A 216 -5.79 19.79 -0.50
N LEU A 217 -5.22 19.07 -1.47
CA LEU A 217 -4.83 17.67 -1.30
C LEU A 217 -3.82 17.49 -0.16
N SER A 218 -2.78 18.35 -0.10
CA SER A 218 -1.79 18.30 0.98
C SER A 218 -2.43 18.49 2.35
N LYS A 219 -3.33 19.47 2.50
CA LYS A 219 -4.10 19.70 3.75
C LYS A 219 -4.97 18.49 4.10
N GLU A 220 -5.64 17.91 3.10
CA GLU A 220 -6.51 16.76 3.30
C GLU A 220 -5.71 15.50 3.71
N CYS A 221 -4.52 15.30 3.16
CA CYS A 221 -3.60 14.23 3.59
C CYS A 221 -3.22 14.40 5.06
N HIS A 222 -2.81 15.61 5.44
CA HIS A 222 -2.47 15.93 6.84
C HIS A 222 -3.67 15.71 7.78
N ARG A 223 -4.88 16.16 7.39
CA ARG A 223 -6.11 15.92 8.13
C ARG A 223 -6.40 14.43 8.31
N ALA A 224 -6.26 13.65 7.23
CA ALA A 224 -6.51 12.20 7.24
C ALA A 224 -5.54 11.46 8.17
N LEU A 225 -4.25 11.79 8.14
CA LEU A 225 -3.23 11.21 9.03
C LEU A 225 -3.53 11.53 10.50
N ASN A 226 -3.86 12.76 10.82
CA ASN A 226 -4.23 13.16 12.18
C ASN A 226 -5.50 12.44 12.66
N LEU A 227 -6.51 12.32 11.81
CA LEU A 227 -7.74 11.61 12.13
C LEU A 227 -7.48 10.13 12.40
N ILE A 228 -6.66 9.47 11.59
CA ILE A 228 -6.25 8.07 11.77
C ILE A 228 -5.53 7.89 13.11
N LYS A 229 -4.60 8.79 13.43
CA LYS A 229 -3.88 8.79 14.69
C LYS A 229 -4.83 8.89 15.89
N MET A 230 -5.72 9.89 15.89
CA MET A 230 -6.74 10.09 16.94
C MET A 230 -7.63 8.85 17.12
N VAL A 231 -8.10 8.27 16.02
CA VAL A 231 -8.94 7.07 16.06
C VAL A 231 -8.20 5.90 16.72
N ARG A 232 -6.95 5.64 16.34
CA ARG A 232 -6.13 4.56 16.90
C ARG A 232 -5.86 4.76 18.39
N GLU A 233 -5.40 5.94 18.79
CA GLU A 233 -5.16 6.27 20.20
C GLU A 233 -6.42 6.09 21.05
N SER A 234 -7.60 6.42 20.52
CA SER A 234 -8.87 6.22 21.22
C SER A 234 -9.28 4.75 21.37
N LEU A 235 -8.75 3.85 20.53
CA LEU A 235 -8.99 2.40 20.61
C LEU A 235 -8.03 1.71 21.58
N GLU A 236 -6.79 2.20 21.72
CA GLU A 236 -5.77 1.68 22.64
C GLU A 236 -6.08 2.03 24.10
N ASN A 237 -6.78 3.13 24.35
CA ASN A 237 -7.12 3.61 25.70
C ASN A 237 -8.43 3.02 26.25
N ARG A 238 -9.01 1.99 25.63
CA ARG A 238 -10.20 1.29 26.09
C ARG A 238 -9.91 -0.13 26.54
#